data_43c5f3c5456f13c780697e07cd7742a9
#
_entry.id   43c5f3c5456f13c780697e07cd7742a9
#
_cell.length_a   1.000
_cell.length_b   1.000
_cell.length_c   1.000
_cell.angle_alpha   90.00
_cell.angle_beta   90.00
_cell.angle_gamma   90.00
#
_symmetry.space_group_name_H-M   'P 1'
#
loop_
_entity.id
_entity.type
_entity.pdbx_description
1 polymer ?
#
loop_
_entity_poly.entity_id
_entity_poly.type
_entity_poly.pdbx_seq_one_letter_code
_entity_poly.pdbx_strand_id
1 'polypeptide(L)'
;MNVDVLQKVFEHAEAVDKWCARNGGVRIMTALFGSQNYGLATTKSDVDTKSIIVPDLNDWTWGDYDKYNTTIEMEDGSHAEIKSFPDMCKQYIKGNINFLETLYTEYVDIAPAWEWVYDELLGVRDNVSRHNLYRAAQTWLGYERQAIERAFNCTSVSLGYREDCGYNPKSLMNAFRIKESFIRFFQFNRPFDEAIDVCDMRGLLLDVKENPMPLDVAIVYKDDLIDWIARAKAYIDEKYTDREVFNCKFWFQCLCKEVYFALAKEEVIEI
;
A
#
# COMPACT_ATOMS: atom_id res chain seq x y z
N MET A 1 5.79 -0.45 -19.50
CA MET A 1 6.58 -0.94 -18.34
C MET A 1 7.99 -0.36 -18.40
N ASN A 2 8.48 0.23 -17.32
CA ASN A 2 9.85 0.75 -17.23
C ASN A 2 10.78 -0.41 -16.81
N VAL A 3 11.77 -0.73 -17.64
CA VAL A 3 12.68 -1.88 -17.43
C VAL A 3 13.53 -1.69 -16.17
N ASP A 4 13.97 -0.46 -15.88
CA ASP A 4 14.79 -0.16 -14.69
C ASP A 4 13.99 -0.37 -13.40
N VAL A 5 12.69 -0.03 -13.38
CA VAL A 5 11.81 -0.25 -12.23
C VAL A 5 11.61 -1.75 -12.00
N LEU A 6 11.36 -2.53 -13.06
CA LEU A 6 11.18 -3.97 -12.94
C LEU A 6 12.47 -4.66 -12.44
N GLN A 7 13.63 -4.23 -12.94
CA GLN A 7 14.92 -4.74 -12.46
C GLN A 7 15.10 -4.49 -10.95
N LYS A 8 14.71 -3.32 -10.46
CA LYS A 8 14.73 -3.01 -9.02
C LYS A 8 13.79 -3.90 -8.21
N VAL A 9 12.60 -4.19 -8.72
CA VAL A 9 11.67 -5.13 -8.07
C VAL A 9 12.33 -6.53 -7.94
N PHE A 10 13.04 -7.00 -8.94
CA PHE A 10 13.78 -8.27 -8.88
C PHE A 10 14.92 -8.23 -7.85
N GLU A 11 15.71 -7.14 -7.80
CA GLU A 11 16.76 -6.97 -6.79
C GLU A 11 16.18 -7.00 -5.36
N HIS A 12 15.03 -6.36 -5.14
CA HIS A 12 14.31 -6.42 -3.86
C HIS A 12 13.81 -7.83 -3.54
N ALA A 13 13.26 -8.53 -4.54
CA ALA A 13 12.82 -9.93 -4.40
C ALA A 13 13.96 -10.83 -3.95
N GLU A 14 15.14 -10.73 -4.60
CA GLU A 14 16.35 -11.48 -4.20
C GLU A 14 16.81 -11.14 -2.77
N ALA A 15 16.75 -9.87 -2.37
CA ALA A 15 17.10 -9.46 -1.01
C ALA A 15 16.14 -10.06 0.01
N VAL A 16 14.84 -10.12 -0.30
CA VAL A 16 13.81 -10.74 0.54
C VAL A 16 14.01 -12.26 0.60
N ASP A 17 14.33 -12.93 -0.51
CA ASP A 17 14.63 -14.38 -0.52
C ASP A 17 15.85 -14.71 0.36
N LYS A 18 16.92 -13.89 0.30
CA LYS A 18 18.07 -14.01 1.19
C LYS A 18 17.70 -13.76 2.66
N TRP A 19 16.77 -12.85 2.93
CA TRP A 19 16.24 -12.61 4.27
C TRP A 19 15.43 -13.82 4.77
N CYS A 20 14.55 -14.38 3.95
CA CYS A 20 13.78 -15.58 4.26
C CYS A 20 14.67 -16.77 4.60
N ALA A 21 15.73 -17.00 3.83
CA ALA A 21 16.69 -18.08 4.06
C ALA A 21 17.36 -18.01 5.45
N ARG A 22 17.42 -16.83 6.08
CA ARG A 22 18.02 -16.60 7.40
C ARG A 22 17.02 -16.58 8.55
N ASN A 23 15.78 -16.15 8.27
CA ASN A 23 14.77 -15.86 9.28
C ASN A 23 13.56 -16.81 9.22
N GLY A 24 13.54 -17.71 8.25
CA GLY A 24 12.41 -18.60 7.96
C GLY A 24 11.35 -17.93 7.08
N GLY A 25 10.39 -18.76 6.64
CA GLY A 25 9.33 -18.36 5.73
C GLY A 25 9.74 -18.38 4.25
N VAL A 26 8.75 -18.22 3.38
CA VAL A 26 8.91 -18.26 1.91
C VAL A 26 8.19 -17.07 1.29
N ARG A 27 8.83 -16.41 0.33
CA ARG A 27 8.23 -15.29 -0.39
C ARG A 27 7.18 -15.81 -1.39
N ILE A 28 6.00 -15.18 -1.37
CA ILE A 28 4.97 -15.36 -2.43
C ILE A 28 5.29 -14.42 -3.59
N MET A 29 5.36 -13.12 -3.29
CA MET A 29 5.58 -12.09 -4.29
C MET A 29 6.28 -10.87 -3.70
N THR A 30 6.90 -10.08 -4.58
CA THR A 30 7.38 -8.72 -4.33
C THR A 30 6.74 -7.79 -5.35
N ALA A 31 5.99 -6.80 -4.89
CA ALA A 31 5.23 -5.89 -5.73
C ALA A 31 5.65 -4.44 -5.49
N LEU A 32 5.76 -3.68 -6.56
CA LEU A 32 5.99 -2.24 -6.50
C LEU A 32 4.86 -1.53 -5.74
N PHE A 33 5.19 -0.50 -4.95
CA PHE A 33 4.21 0.43 -4.41
C PHE A 33 4.71 1.87 -4.44
N GLY A 34 3.80 2.82 -4.26
CA GLY A 34 4.17 4.23 -4.12
C GLY A 34 4.17 5.03 -5.43
N SER A 35 5.07 6.03 -5.51
CA SER A 35 5.02 7.08 -6.53
C SER A 35 5.07 6.59 -7.98
N GLN A 36 5.68 5.44 -8.23
CA GLN A 36 5.73 4.83 -9.56
C GLN A 36 4.33 4.39 -10.03
N ASN A 37 3.55 3.77 -9.14
CA ASN A 37 2.18 3.34 -9.45
C ASN A 37 1.20 4.50 -9.65
N TYR A 38 1.49 5.67 -9.09
CA TYR A 38 0.60 6.84 -9.17
C TYR A 38 0.90 7.79 -10.32
N GLY A 39 1.92 7.49 -11.13
CA GLY A 39 2.39 8.41 -12.15
C GLY A 39 3.15 9.62 -11.60
N LEU A 40 3.59 9.60 -10.34
CA LEU A 40 4.26 10.72 -9.66
C LEU A 40 5.76 10.53 -9.49
N ALA A 41 6.34 9.48 -10.03
CA ALA A 41 7.76 9.25 -9.95
C ALA A 41 8.56 10.31 -10.72
N THR A 42 9.69 10.74 -10.15
CA THR A 42 10.70 11.59 -10.76
C THR A 42 12.00 10.80 -10.88
N THR A 43 13.02 11.36 -11.51
CA THR A 43 14.37 10.75 -11.59
C THR A 43 15.04 10.58 -10.22
N LYS A 44 14.48 11.19 -9.17
CA LYS A 44 14.95 11.11 -7.79
C LYS A 44 14.05 10.23 -6.91
N SER A 45 13.02 9.62 -7.49
CA SER A 45 12.08 8.81 -6.73
C SER A 45 12.67 7.42 -6.52
N ASP A 46 12.62 6.96 -5.28
CA ASP A 46 12.99 5.62 -4.88
C ASP A 46 12.03 4.60 -5.50
N VAL A 47 12.48 3.37 -5.62
CA VAL A 47 11.65 2.21 -5.99
C VAL A 47 11.38 1.42 -4.72
N ASP A 48 10.23 1.61 -4.13
CA ASP A 48 9.83 0.90 -2.92
C ASP A 48 8.95 -0.31 -3.26
N THR A 49 9.11 -1.42 -2.53
CA THR A 49 8.34 -2.65 -2.75
C THR A 49 7.71 -3.17 -1.47
N LYS A 50 6.63 -3.96 -1.65
CA LYS A 50 6.05 -4.78 -0.59
C LYS A 50 6.15 -6.25 -0.97
N SER A 51 6.69 -7.04 -0.04
CA SER A 51 6.81 -8.49 -0.20
C SER A 51 5.88 -9.22 0.75
N ILE A 52 5.22 -10.22 0.23
CA ILE A 52 4.33 -11.10 0.99
C ILE A 52 5.08 -12.40 1.27
N ILE A 53 5.15 -12.76 2.56
CA ILE A 53 5.85 -13.94 3.05
C ILE A 53 4.85 -14.93 3.65
N VAL A 54 4.93 -16.19 3.26
CA VAL A 54 4.34 -17.30 4.00
C VAL A 54 5.23 -17.55 5.21
N PRO A 55 4.77 -17.35 6.46
CA PRO A 55 5.52 -17.72 7.65
C PRO A 55 5.89 -19.21 7.65
N ASP A 56 6.96 -19.61 8.33
CA ASP A 56 7.19 -21.02 8.54
C ASP A 56 6.05 -21.68 9.35
N LEU A 57 5.95 -22.99 9.31
CA LEU A 57 4.80 -23.72 9.85
C LEU A 57 4.63 -23.51 11.35
N ASN A 58 5.73 -23.40 12.09
CA ASN A 58 5.71 -23.14 13.53
C ASN A 58 5.13 -21.76 13.83
N ASP A 59 5.67 -20.70 13.20
CA ASP A 59 5.21 -19.34 13.42
C ASP A 59 3.76 -19.18 12.99
N TRP A 60 3.37 -19.85 11.88
CA TRP A 60 1.98 -19.83 11.44
C TRP A 60 1.06 -20.47 12.47
N THR A 61 1.43 -21.63 13.01
CA THR A 61 0.64 -22.38 14.00
C THR A 61 0.43 -21.60 15.30
N TRP A 62 1.45 -20.88 15.75
CA TRP A 62 1.40 -20.09 16.98
C TRP A 62 0.97 -18.64 16.77
N GLY A 63 0.79 -18.20 15.51
CA GLY A 63 0.40 -16.85 15.18
C GLY A 63 1.51 -15.80 15.44
N ASP A 64 2.76 -16.24 15.45
CA ASP A 64 3.93 -15.39 15.67
C ASP A 64 4.41 -14.79 14.35
N TYR A 65 3.79 -13.68 13.95
CA TYR A 65 4.08 -13.01 12.67
C TYR A 65 4.94 -11.76 12.79
N ASP A 66 5.31 -11.34 14.00
CA ASP A 66 5.97 -10.04 14.23
C ASP A 66 7.29 -9.92 13.47
N LYS A 67 8.09 -11.00 13.43
CA LYS A 67 9.35 -11.00 12.69
C LYS A 67 9.19 -10.78 11.18
N TYR A 68 8.02 -11.13 10.60
CA TYR A 68 7.69 -10.94 9.18
C TYR A 68 7.08 -9.56 8.88
N ASN A 69 7.04 -8.66 9.85
CA ASN A 69 6.58 -7.28 9.69
C ASN A 69 7.78 -6.32 9.82
N THR A 70 8.66 -6.33 8.84
CA THR A 70 9.91 -5.58 8.87
C THR A 70 10.18 -4.90 7.51
N THR A 71 11.26 -4.13 7.45
CA THR A 71 11.71 -3.44 6.24
C THR A 71 13.18 -3.72 6.02
N ILE A 72 13.56 -4.09 4.81
CA ILE A 72 14.94 -4.18 4.37
C ILE A 72 15.29 -2.86 3.69
N GLU A 73 16.32 -2.18 4.18
CA GLU A 73 16.92 -1.02 3.50
C GLU A 73 17.92 -1.51 2.47
N MET A 74 17.78 -1.04 1.23
CA MET A 74 18.72 -1.34 0.14
C MET A 74 19.87 -0.33 0.13
N GLU A 75 20.98 -0.66 -0.51
CA GLU A 75 22.16 0.21 -0.56
C GLU A 75 21.91 1.57 -1.23
N ASP A 76 20.94 1.63 -2.13
CA ASP A 76 20.53 2.86 -2.82
C ASP A 76 19.50 3.70 -2.05
N GLY A 77 19.13 3.29 -0.84
CA GLY A 77 18.16 3.96 0.03
C GLY A 77 16.69 3.59 -0.26
N SER A 78 16.42 2.72 -1.24
CA SER A 78 15.09 2.16 -1.47
C SER A 78 14.74 1.11 -0.41
N HIS A 79 13.46 0.70 -0.33
CA HIS A 79 12.98 -0.15 0.75
C HIS A 79 12.15 -1.34 0.22
N ALA A 80 12.39 -2.52 0.80
CA ALA A 80 11.52 -3.68 0.66
C ALA A 80 10.77 -3.93 1.98
N GLU A 81 9.50 -3.54 2.05
CA GLU A 81 8.63 -3.81 3.21
C GLU A 81 8.17 -5.28 3.15
N ILE A 82 8.40 -6.02 4.22
CA ILE A 82 7.97 -7.42 4.37
C ILE A 82 6.71 -7.49 5.22
N LYS A 83 5.74 -8.30 4.77
CA LYS A 83 4.51 -8.62 5.51
C LYS A 83 4.23 -10.11 5.47
N SER A 84 3.82 -10.66 6.60
CA SER A 84 3.26 -12.01 6.62
C SER A 84 1.98 -12.08 5.77
N PHE A 85 1.74 -13.21 5.11
CA PHE A 85 0.53 -13.42 4.32
C PHE A 85 -0.76 -13.23 5.13
N PRO A 86 -0.89 -13.75 6.38
CA PRO A 86 -2.07 -13.48 7.20
C PRO A 86 -2.27 -12.00 7.53
N ASP A 87 -1.20 -11.23 7.78
CA ASP A 87 -1.33 -9.80 8.07
C ASP A 87 -1.63 -9.00 6.80
N MET A 88 -1.08 -9.41 5.65
CA MET A 88 -1.43 -8.82 4.37
C MET A 88 -2.92 -9.00 4.06
N CYS A 89 -3.47 -10.19 4.28
CA CYS A 89 -4.91 -10.44 4.15
C CYS A 89 -5.75 -9.51 5.03
N LYS A 90 -5.30 -9.24 6.26
CA LYS A 90 -5.97 -8.27 7.15
C LYS A 90 -5.95 -6.84 6.58
N GLN A 91 -4.87 -6.43 5.91
CA GLN A 91 -4.79 -5.12 5.26
C GLN A 91 -5.73 -5.02 4.06
N TYR A 92 -5.83 -6.07 3.25
CA TYR A 92 -6.77 -6.14 2.15
C TYR A 92 -8.23 -6.06 2.62
N ILE A 93 -8.58 -6.81 3.69
CA ILE A 93 -9.92 -6.75 4.32
C ILE A 93 -10.24 -5.35 4.85
N LYS A 94 -9.26 -4.58 5.32
CA LYS A 94 -9.46 -3.19 5.75
C LYS A 94 -9.67 -2.20 4.59
N GLY A 95 -9.49 -2.63 3.34
CA GLY A 95 -9.52 -1.74 2.19
C GLY A 95 -8.38 -0.71 2.20
N ASN A 96 -7.21 -1.10 2.74
CA ASN A 96 -6.06 -0.21 2.87
C ASN A 96 -5.45 0.09 1.50
N ILE A 97 -5.55 1.34 1.05
CA ILE A 97 -5.11 1.80 -0.27
C ILE A 97 -3.64 1.44 -0.56
N ASN A 98 -2.75 1.62 0.43
CA ASN A 98 -1.31 1.37 0.26
C ASN A 98 -0.95 -0.13 0.18
N PHE A 99 -1.89 -1.03 0.46
CA PHE A 99 -1.73 -2.46 0.30
C PHE A 99 -2.52 -2.97 -0.90
N LEU A 100 -3.73 -2.48 -1.12
CA LEU A 100 -4.52 -2.84 -2.30
C LEU A 100 -3.77 -2.55 -3.61
N GLU A 101 -2.97 -1.48 -3.68
CA GLU A 101 -2.20 -1.14 -4.88
C GLU A 101 -1.25 -2.26 -5.33
N THR A 102 -0.78 -3.13 -4.42
CA THR A 102 0.08 -4.27 -4.77
C THR A 102 -0.62 -5.32 -5.63
N LEU A 103 -1.94 -5.34 -5.66
CA LEU A 103 -2.76 -6.20 -6.52
C LEU A 103 -3.01 -5.60 -7.92
N TYR A 104 -2.64 -4.34 -8.14
CA TYR A 104 -2.94 -3.60 -9.39
C TYR A 104 -1.68 -3.10 -10.10
N THR A 105 -0.50 -3.27 -9.50
CA THR A 105 0.76 -2.92 -10.16
C THR A 105 1.14 -3.93 -11.24
N GLU A 106 1.74 -3.43 -12.33
CA GLU A 106 2.33 -4.28 -13.38
C GLU A 106 3.77 -4.72 -13.05
N TYR A 107 4.35 -4.17 -11.97
CA TYR A 107 5.72 -4.43 -11.55
C TYR A 107 5.71 -5.39 -10.35
N VAL A 108 5.72 -6.67 -10.64
CA VAL A 108 5.68 -7.73 -9.63
C VAL A 108 6.64 -8.84 -10.00
N ASP A 109 7.33 -9.38 -9.00
CA ASP A 109 8.08 -10.63 -9.07
C ASP A 109 7.38 -11.68 -8.20
N ILE A 110 7.11 -12.84 -8.75
CA ILE A 110 6.32 -13.90 -8.12
C ILE A 110 7.21 -15.13 -7.99
N ALA A 111 7.26 -15.72 -6.79
CA ALA A 111 7.94 -16.98 -6.59
C ALA A 111 7.17 -18.12 -7.30
N PRO A 112 7.80 -18.91 -8.20
CA PRO A 112 7.09 -19.85 -9.05
C PRO A 112 6.21 -20.85 -8.30
N ALA A 113 6.63 -21.33 -7.12
CA ALA A 113 5.85 -22.26 -6.31
C ALA A 113 4.54 -21.65 -5.78
N TRP A 114 4.43 -20.32 -5.76
CA TRP A 114 3.29 -19.59 -5.18
C TRP A 114 2.51 -18.76 -6.22
N GLU A 115 2.75 -18.97 -7.54
CA GLU A 115 2.05 -18.29 -8.63
C GLU A 115 0.52 -18.46 -8.51
N TRP A 116 0.05 -19.65 -8.12
CA TRP A 116 -1.36 -19.92 -7.93
C TRP A 116 -2.01 -19.02 -6.86
N VAL A 117 -1.28 -18.65 -5.79
CA VAL A 117 -1.79 -17.72 -4.76
C VAL A 117 -1.98 -16.33 -5.35
N TYR A 118 -1.03 -15.89 -6.17
CA TYR A 118 -1.12 -14.60 -6.84
C TYR A 118 -2.30 -14.57 -7.83
N ASP A 119 -2.50 -15.62 -8.61
CA ASP A 119 -3.63 -15.75 -9.54
C ASP A 119 -4.98 -15.68 -8.81
N GLU A 120 -5.10 -16.37 -7.67
CA GLU A 120 -6.29 -16.29 -6.81
C GLU A 120 -6.54 -14.86 -6.30
N LEU A 121 -5.50 -14.15 -5.87
CA LEU A 121 -5.58 -12.75 -5.44
C LEU A 121 -6.01 -11.83 -6.59
N LEU A 122 -5.45 -12.00 -7.79
CA LEU A 122 -5.83 -11.23 -8.96
C LEU A 122 -7.28 -11.48 -9.37
N GLY A 123 -7.73 -12.74 -9.31
CA GLY A 123 -9.10 -13.12 -9.66
C GLY A 123 -10.17 -12.43 -8.82
N VAL A 124 -9.83 -11.99 -7.60
CA VAL A 124 -10.79 -11.36 -6.67
C VAL A 124 -10.48 -9.90 -6.35
N ARG A 125 -9.42 -9.30 -6.89
CA ARG A 125 -8.95 -7.96 -6.48
C ARG A 125 -10.03 -6.88 -6.51
N ASP A 126 -10.91 -6.90 -7.52
CA ASP A 126 -11.99 -5.92 -7.64
C ASP A 126 -13.08 -6.15 -6.59
N ASN A 127 -13.39 -7.41 -6.29
CA ASN A 127 -14.29 -7.75 -5.19
C ASN A 127 -13.70 -7.32 -3.84
N VAL A 128 -12.40 -7.54 -3.64
CA VAL A 128 -11.67 -7.15 -2.42
C VAL A 128 -11.64 -5.64 -2.25
N SER A 129 -11.33 -4.88 -3.29
CA SER A 129 -11.27 -3.40 -3.22
C SER A 129 -12.63 -2.76 -2.91
N ARG A 130 -13.74 -3.46 -3.23
CA ARG A 130 -15.12 -2.96 -3.09
C ARG A 130 -15.97 -3.72 -2.08
N HIS A 131 -15.42 -4.70 -1.35
CA HIS A 131 -16.20 -5.57 -0.48
C HIS A 131 -16.97 -4.83 0.61
N ASN A 132 -16.42 -3.73 1.11
CA ASN A 132 -17.05 -2.85 2.09
C ASN A 132 -16.60 -1.41 1.86
N LEU A 133 -17.33 -0.70 1.00
CA LEU A 133 -17.00 0.68 0.62
C LEU A 133 -17.05 1.65 1.80
N TYR A 134 -17.93 1.41 2.79
CA TYR A 134 -17.98 2.24 3.99
C TYR A 134 -16.67 2.18 4.77
N ARG A 135 -16.19 0.97 5.10
CA ARG A 135 -14.93 0.77 5.86
C ARG A 135 -13.71 1.21 5.06
N ALA A 136 -13.67 0.91 3.77
CA ALA A 136 -12.60 1.35 2.89
C ALA A 136 -12.49 2.88 2.88
N ALA A 137 -13.62 3.59 2.74
CA ALA A 137 -13.65 5.06 2.78
C ALA A 137 -13.15 5.63 4.11
N GLN A 138 -13.57 5.06 5.25
CA GLN A 138 -13.07 5.48 6.57
C GLN A 138 -11.54 5.30 6.66
N THR A 139 -11.02 4.19 6.11
CA THR A 139 -9.58 3.92 6.07
C THR A 139 -8.84 4.96 5.23
N TRP A 140 -9.34 5.30 4.04
CA TRP A 140 -8.71 6.29 3.15
C TRP A 140 -8.74 7.70 3.75
N LEU A 141 -9.85 8.13 4.35
CA LEU A 141 -9.93 9.41 5.08
C LEU A 141 -8.99 9.45 6.28
N GLY A 142 -8.78 8.32 6.94
CA GLY A 142 -7.77 8.17 8.00
C GLY A 142 -6.35 8.38 7.47
N TYR A 143 -6.01 7.84 6.30
CA TYR A 143 -4.71 8.08 5.64
C TYR A 143 -4.51 9.53 5.21
N GLU A 144 -5.54 10.15 4.65
CA GLU A 144 -5.48 11.57 4.29
C GLU A 144 -5.20 12.44 5.52
N ARG A 145 -5.92 12.18 6.63
CA ARG A 145 -5.67 12.86 7.91
C ARG A 145 -4.23 12.67 8.40
N GLN A 146 -3.72 11.43 8.39
CA GLN A 146 -2.33 11.15 8.78
C GLN A 146 -1.32 11.86 7.87
N ALA A 147 -1.61 12.01 6.58
CA ALA A 147 -0.74 12.75 5.66
C ALA A 147 -0.72 14.24 6.03
N ILE A 148 -1.87 14.84 6.35
CA ILE A 148 -1.98 16.23 6.83
C ILE A 148 -1.21 16.40 8.14
N GLU A 149 -1.39 15.50 9.10
CA GLU A 149 -0.69 15.54 10.38
C GLU A 149 0.83 15.44 10.19
N ARG A 150 1.31 14.54 9.34
CA ARG A 150 2.73 14.43 9.00
C ARG A 150 3.26 15.68 8.28
N ALA A 151 2.41 16.35 7.52
CA ALA A 151 2.82 17.59 6.83
C ALA A 151 3.09 18.72 7.83
N PHE A 152 2.26 18.92 8.83
CA PHE A 152 2.26 20.11 9.67
C PHE A 152 2.71 19.88 11.13
N ASN A 153 2.71 18.65 11.64
CA ASN A 153 3.20 18.32 12.98
C ASN A 153 4.67 17.83 12.97
N CYS A 154 5.38 18.03 11.85
CA CYS A 154 6.80 17.71 11.72
C CYS A 154 7.67 18.76 12.39
N THR A 155 8.87 18.34 12.81
CA THR A 155 9.92 19.20 13.34
C THR A 155 11.13 19.18 12.41
N SER A 156 12.11 20.06 12.63
CA SER A 156 13.33 20.14 11.83
C SER A 156 14.12 18.83 11.72
N VAL A 157 13.91 17.88 12.65
CA VAL A 157 14.53 16.54 12.62
C VAL A 157 13.63 15.48 11.98
N SER A 158 12.40 15.83 11.60
CA SER A 158 11.47 14.89 10.98
C SER A 158 11.83 14.63 9.53
N LEU A 159 11.74 13.38 9.09
CA LEU A 159 11.97 13.02 7.70
C LEU A 159 11.03 13.79 6.76
N GLY A 160 11.60 14.43 5.75
CA GLY A 160 10.86 15.21 4.75
C GLY A 160 10.48 16.63 5.18
N TYR A 161 10.82 17.06 6.40
CA TYR A 161 10.69 18.47 6.79
C TYR A 161 11.60 19.36 5.91
N ARG A 162 11.10 20.52 5.52
CA ARG A 162 11.88 21.51 4.79
C ARG A 162 11.91 22.84 5.53
N GLU A 163 13.11 23.32 5.85
CA GLU A 163 13.32 24.59 6.58
C GLU A 163 12.84 25.81 5.80
N ASP A 164 12.95 25.77 4.47
CA ASP A 164 12.56 26.87 3.59
C ASP A 164 11.05 27.16 3.59
N CYS A 165 10.21 26.17 3.92
CA CYS A 165 8.75 26.34 3.98
C CYS A 165 8.15 26.01 5.36
N GLY A 166 8.88 25.38 6.27
CA GLY A 166 8.43 25.10 7.64
C GLY A 166 7.45 23.93 7.79
N TYR A 167 7.34 23.05 6.80
CA TYR A 167 6.49 21.86 6.82
C TYR A 167 7.06 20.74 5.93
N ASN A 168 6.34 19.59 5.83
CA ASN A 168 6.71 18.50 4.93
C ASN A 168 5.86 18.53 3.65
N PRO A 169 6.38 19.06 2.52
CA PRO A 169 5.62 19.19 1.27
C PRO A 169 5.26 17.84 0.63
N LYS A 170 6.10 16.79 0.79
CA LYS A 170 5.80 15.44 0.30
C LYS A 170 4.55 14.87 0.97
N SER A 171 4.38 15.12 2.27
CA SER A 171 3.19 14.68 2.99
C SER A 171 1.94 15.47 2.61
N LEU A 172 2.07 16.78 2.37
CA LEU A 172 0.96 17.60 1.87
C LEU A 172 0.53 17.16 0.46
N MET A 173 1.48 16.94 -0.44
CA MET A 173 1.21 16.38 -1.77
C MET A 173 0.47 15.05 -1.68
N ASN A 174 0.86 14.15 -0.75
CA ASN A 174 0.17 12.88 -0.53
C ASN A 174 -1.28 13.07 -0.04
N ALA A 175 -1.56 14.06 0.81
CA ALA A 175 -2.93 14.38 1.22
C ALA A 175 -3.80 14.76 0.01
N PHE A 176 -3.32 15.62 -0.88
CA PHE A 176 -4.02 15.97 -2.13
C PHE A 176 -4.23 14.74 -3.03
N ARG A 177 -3.21 13.90 -3.18
CA ARG A 177 -3.31 12.65 -3.96
C ARG A 177 -4.40 11.73 -3.42
N ILE A 178 -4.43 11.49 -2.11
CA ILE A 178 -5.42 10.61 -1.48
C ILE A 178 -6.83 11.18 -1.66
N LYS A 179 -7.01 12.50 -1.48
CA LYS A 179 -8.27 13.18 -1.75
C LYS A 179 -8.75 12.93 -3.18
N GLU A 180 -7.88 13.12 -4.16
CA GLU A 180 -8.24 12.93 -5.58
C GLU A 180 -8.60 11.45 -5.85
N SER A 181 -7.78 10.51 -5.39
CA SER A 181 -8.07 9.10 -5.51
C SER A 181 -9.40 8.71 -4.85
N PHE A 182 -9.72 9.29 -3.69
CA PHE A 182 -11.00 9.10 -3.01
C PHE A 182 -12.18 9.58 -3.86
N ILE A 183 -12.08 10.77 -4.45
CA ILE A 183 -13.12 11.32 -5.32
C ILE A 183 -13.37 10.39 -6.51
N ARG A 184 -12.32 9.93 -7.16
CA ARG A 184 -12.39 9.01 -8.31
C ARG A 184 -13.05 7.69 -7.93
N PHE A 185 -12.60 7.06 -6.85
CA PHE A 185 -13.07 5.75 -6.44
C PHE A 185 -14.49 5.77 -5.86
N PHE A 186 -14.75 6.64 -4.86
CA PHE A 186 -16.02 6.63 -4.13
C PHE A 186 -17.10 7.51 -4.74
N GLN A 187 -16.77 8.65 -5.36
CA GLN A 187 -17.77 9.54 -5.94
C GLN A 187 -18.03 9.22 -7.42
N PHE A 188 -16.98 9.00 -8.20
CA PHE A 188 -17.10 8.70 -9.63
C PHE A 188 -17.12 7.21 -9.97
N ASN A 189 -16.99 6.35 -8.94
CA ASN A 189 -17.05 4.89 -9.08
C ASN A 189 -16.05 4.32 -10.10
N ARG A 190 -14.86 4.92 -10.22
CA ARG A 190 -13.79 4.44 -11.09
C ARG A 190 -13.21 3.11 -10.58
N PRO A 191 -12.71 2.22 -11.45
CA PRO A 191 -11.89 1.09 -11.06
C PRO A 191 -10.74 1.54 -10.13
N PHE A 192 -10.22 0.63 -9.30
CA PHE A 192 -9.23 1.00 -8.29
C PHE A 192 -7.93 1.53 -8.93
N ASP A 193 -7.43 0.87 -9.96
CA ASP A 193 -6.25 1.27 -10.72
C ASP A 193 -6.40 2.66 -11.36
N GLU A 194 -7.54 2.92 -12.01
CA GLU A 194 -7.85 4.26 -12.55
C GLU A 194 -8.00 5.33 -11.45
N ALA A 195 -8.47 4.93 -10.27
CA ALA A 195 -8.68 5.87 -9.17
C ALA A 195 -7.36 6.31 -8.52
N ILE A 196 -6.38 5.41 -8.41
CA ILE A 196 -5.06 5.73 -7.82
C ILE A 196 -4.09 6.37 -8.82
N ASP A 197 -4.28 6.16 -10.12
CA ASP A 197 -3.49 6.82 -11.15
C ASP A 197 -3.88 8.30 -11.25
N VAL A 198 -2.98 9.18 -10.84
CA VAL A 198 -3.14 10.64 -10.85
C VAL A 198 -2.18 11.33 -11.83
N CYS A 199 -1.77 10.62 -12.88
CA CYS A 199 -0.82 11.13 -13.87
C CYS A 199 -1.30 12.42 -14.56
N ASP A 200 -2.60 12.62 -14.72
CA ASP A 200 -3.22 13.85 -15.25
C ASP A 200 -3.07 15.06 -14.30
N MET A 201 -2.89 14.83 -13.00
CA MET A 201 -2.63 15.86 -11.99
C MET A 201 -1.13 15.98 -11.63
N ARG A 202 -0.27 15.22 -12.31
CA ARG A 202 1.17 15.14 -12.01
C ARG A 202 1.82 16.49 -11.82
N GLY A 203 1.60 17.41 -12.74
CA GLY A 203 2.20 18.75 -12.70
C GLY A 203 1.86 19.49 -11.42
N LEU A 204 0.59 19.52 -11.04
CA LEU A 204 0.11 20.18 -9.82
C LEU A 204 0.64 19.50 -8.55
N LEU A 205 0.59 18.19 -8.49
CA LEU A 205 1.03 17.43 -7.32
C LEU A 205 2.54 17.51 -7.11
N LEU A 206 3.34 17.43 -8.17
CA LEU A 206 4.79 17.61 -8.09
C LEU A 206 5.17 19.04 -7.74
N ASP A 207 4.42 20.05 -8.21
CA ASP A 207 4.65 21.45 -7.85
C ASP A 207 4.51 21.67 -6.34
N VAL A 208 3.47 21.09 -5.71
CA VAL A 208 3.32 21.12 -4.24
C VAL A 208 4.52 20.53 -3.51
N LYS A 209 5.15 19.48 -4.05
CA LYS A 209 6.29 18.79 -3.44
C LYS A 209 7.61 19.53 -3.68
N GLU A 210 7.85 19.99 -4.90
CA GLU A 210 9.15 20.50 -5.36
C GLU A 210 9.29 22.00 -5.17
N ASN A 211 8.20 22.75 -5.38
CA ASN A 211 8.09 24.19 -5.22
C ASN A 211 7.09 24.52 -4.10
N PRO A 212 7.42 24.25 -2.83
CA PRO A 212 6.46 24.38 -1.75
C PRO A 212 6.01 25.83 -1.58
N MET A 213 4.74 25.99 -1.35
CA MET A 213 4.14 27.28 -1.06
C MET A 213 4.57 27.83 0.32
N PRO A 214 4.44 29.14 0.58
CA PRO A 214 4.64 29.71 1.91
C PRO A 214 3.75 29.04 2.96
N LEU A 215 4.22 28.96 4.21
CA LEU A 215 3.55 28.25 5.30
C LEU A 215 2.12 28.75 5.54
N ASP A 216 1.89 30.05 5.51
CA ASP A 216 0.57 30.67 5.68
C ASP A 216 -0.42 30.22 4.61
N VAL A 217 0.03 30.11 3.37
CA VAL A 217 -0.77 29.58 2.25
C VAL A 217 -1.01 28.07 2.45
N ALA A 218 0.00 27.32 2.84
CA ALA A 218 -0.13 25.88 3.10
C ALA A 218 -1.12 25.59 4.26
N ILE A 219 -1.20 26.45 5.28
CA ILE A 219 -2.18 26.34 6.37
C ILE A 219 -3.61 26.51 5.86
N VAL A 220 -3.87 27.40 4.91
CA VAL A 220 -5.20 27.53 4.29
C VAL A 220 -5.60 26.22 3.61
N TYR A 221 -4.70 25.62 2.82
CA TYR A 221 -4.96 24.32 2.20
C TYR A 221 -5.13 23.17 3.21
N LYS A 222 -4.39 23.21 4.33
CA LYS A 222 -4.62 22.27 5.44
C LYS A 222 -6.05 22.35 5.96
N ASP A 223 -6.54 23.57 6.23
CA ASP A 223 -7.89 23.77 6.75
C ASP A 223 -8.95 23.33 5.72
N ASP A 224 -8.75 23.64 4.43
CA ASP A 224 -9.61 23.16 3.34
C ASP A 224 -9.64 21.64 3.23
N LEU A 225 -8.50 20.95 3.45
CA LEU A 225 -8.43 19.49 3.45
C LEU A 225 -9.15 18.89 4.67
N ILE A 226 -9.05 19.51 5.86
CA ILE A 226 -9.78 19.08 7.05
C ILE A 226 -11.29 19.21 6.84
N ASP A 227 -11.74 20.33 6.28
CA ASP A 227 -13.14 20.55 5.94
C ASP A 227 -13.62 19.58 4.86
N TRP A 228 -12.77 19.27 3.89
CA TRP A 228 -13.05 18.25 2.90
C TRP A 228 -13.26 16.88 3.54
N ILE A 229 -12.38 16.43 4.45
CA ILE A 229 -12.53 15.15 5.18
C ILE A 229 -13.88 15.10 5.89
N ALA A 230 -14.30 16.19 6.55
CA ALA A 230 -15.59 16.24 7.23
C ALA A 230 -16.77 16.08 6.25
N ARG A 231 -16.74 16.77 5.11
CA ARG A 231 -17.76 16.64 4.05
C ARG A 231 -17.75 15.25 3.41
N ALA A 232 -16.57 14.70 3.13
CA ALA A 232 -16.44 13.36 2.57
C ALA A 232 -16.99 12.30 3.52
N LYS A 233 -16.75 12.45 4.83
CA LYS A 233 -17.32 11.56 5.83
C LYS A 233 -18.85 11.63 5.84
N ALA A 234 -19.43 12.82 5.84
CA ALA A 234 -20.89 12.99 5.78
C ALA A 234 -21.49 12.34 4.51
N TYR A 235 -20.83 12.51 3.35
CA TYR A 235 -21.23 11.87 2.10
C TYR A 235 -21.20 10.33 2.20
N ILE A 236 -20.17 9.76 2.83
CA ILE A 236 -20.05 8.31 3.02
C ILE A 236 -21.12 7.78 3.97
N ASP A 237 -21.36 8.49 5.09
CA ASP A 237 -22.36 8.12 6.08
C ASP A 237 -23.80 8.14 5.49
N GLU A 238 -24.04 9.01 4.51
CA GLU A 238 -25.32 9.07 3.76
C GLU A 238 -25.42 7.99 2.67
N LYS A 239 -24.35 7.78 1.91
CA LYS A 239 -24.38 6.97 0.68
C LYS A 239 -24.15 5.49 0.91
N TYR A 240 -23.31 5.12 1.88
CA TYR A 240 -22.90 3.75 2.11
C TYR A 240 -23.30 3.27 3.50
N THR A 241 -23.57 1.97 3.59
CA THR A 241 -23.80 1.28 4.86
C THR A 241 -22.60 0.38 5.16
N ASP A 242 -22.33 0.12 6.45
CA ASP A 242 -21.33 -0.87 6.87
C ASP A 242 -21.82 -2.30 6.55
N ARG A 243 -21.79 -2.63 5.27
CA ARG A 243 -22.22 -3.92 4.74
C ARG A 243 -21.17 -4.50 3.82
N GLU A 244 -20.82 -5.73 4.07
CA GLU A 244 -19.97 -6.51 3.17
C GLU A 244 -20.82 -7.05 2.00
N VAL A 245 -20.41 -6.73 0.77
CA VAL A 245 -21.04 -7.26 -0.47
C VAL A 245 -20.32 -8.50 -0.98
N PHE A 246 -19.11 -8.74 -0.52
CA PHE A 246 -18.30 -9.94 -0.74
C PHE A 246 -17.76 -10.39 0.61
N ASN A 247 -17.91 -11.67 0.96
CA ASN A 247 -17.41 -12.18 2.25
C ASN A 247 -15.88 -12.35 2.19
N CYS A 248 -15.21 -11.22 2.13
CA CYS A 248 -13.77 -11.09 1.99
C CYS A 248 -13.03 -11.84 3.09
N LYS A 249 -13.50 -11.72 4.34
CA LYS A 249 -12.89 -12.41 5.48
C LYS A 249 -12.93 -13.94 5.32
N PHE A 250 -14.07 -14.49 4.95
CA PHE A 250 -14.22 -15.93 4.75
C PHE A 250 -13.34 -16.43 3.59
N TRP A 251 -13.32 -15.69 2.48
CA TRP A 251 -12.50 -16.02 1.33
C TRP A 251 -11.01 -16.07 1.70
N PHE A 252 -10.49 -15.05 2.37
CA PHE A 252 -9.10 -15.03 2.84
C PHE A 252 -8.82 -16.12 3.87
N GLN A 253 -9.77 -16.47 4.73
CA GLN A 253 -9.61 -17.60 5.65
C GLN A 253 -9.47 -18.93 4.91
N CYS A 254 -10.20 -19.13 3.80
CA CYS A 254 -10.06 -20.33 2.96
C CYS A 254 -8.69 -20.33 2.27
N LEU A 255 -8.30 -19.22 1.64
CA LEU A 255 -7.00 -19.12 0.98
C LEU A 255 -5.83 -19.33 1.97
N CYS A 256 -5.89 -18.74 3.16
CA CYS A 256 -4.89 -18.97 4.21
C CYS A 256 -4.78 -20.46 4.59
N LYS A 257 -5.88 -21.21 4.64
CA LYS A 257 -5.84 -22.65 4.91
C LYS A 257 -5.19 -23.43 3.78
N GLU A 258 -5.47 -23.08 2.53
CA GLU A 258 -4.87 -23.74 1.37
C GLU A 258 -3.37 -23.48 1.32
N VAL A 259 -2.92 -22.25 1.57
CA VAL A 259 -1.51 -21.89 1.69
C VAL A 259 -0.82 -22.64 2.82
N TYR A 260 -1.46 -22.74 4.00
CA TYR A 260 -0.94 -23.50 5.13
C TYR A 260 -0.76 -24.99 4.80
N PHE A 261 -1.76 -25.61 4.13
CA PHE A 261 -1.65 -27.01 3.73
C PHE A 261 -0.64 -27.25 2.62
N ALA A 262 -0.43 -26.28 1.71
CA ALA A 262 0.62 -26.37 0.71
C ALA A 262 2.00 -26.37 1.37
N LEU A 263 2.24 -25.44 2.30
CA LEU A 263 3.48 -25.38 3.08
C LEU A 263 3.75 -26.66 3.87
N ALA A 264 2.72 -27.19 4.58
CA ALA A 264 2.85 -28.41 5.37
C ALA A 264 3.18 -29.63 4.52
N LYS A 265 2.76 -29.69 3.26
CA LYS A 265 3.12 -30.77 2.35
C LYS A 265 4.56 -30.70 1.90
N GLU A 266 5.10 -29.50 1.66
CA GLU A 266 6.51 -29.31 1.28
C GLU A 266 7.44 -29.75 2.41
N GLU A 267 7.17 -29.39 3.68
CA GLU A 267 7.98 -29.80 4.82
C GLU A 267 7.97 -31.33 5.06
N VAL A 268 6.87 -32.03 4.74
CA VAL A 268 6.79 -33.50 4.90
C VAL A 268 7.60 -34.25 3.84
N ILE A 269 7.86 -33.65 2.69
CA ILE A 269 8.64 -34.27 1.60
C ILE A 269 10.16 -34.19 1.87
N GLU A 270 10.61 -33.23 2.69
CA GLU A 270 12.02 -33.04 3.05
C GLU A 270 12.48 -33.91 4.24
N ILE A 271 11.60 -34.69 4.88
CA ILE A 271 11.90 -35.64 5.97
C ILE A 271 12.01 -37.06 5.41
#